data_68ffd8e8b1ebff504c9341f3482a0b6f
#
_entry.id   68ffd8e8b1ebff504c9341f3482a0b6f
#
_cell.length_a   1.000
_cell.length_b   1.000
_cell.length_c   1.000
_cell.angle_alpha   90.00
_cell.angle_beta   90.00
_cell.angle_gamma   90.00
#
_symmetry.space_group_name_H-M   'P 1'
#
loop_
_entity.id
_entity.type
_entity.pdbx_description
1 polymer ?
#
loop_
_entity_poly.entity_id
_entity_poly.type
_entity_poly.pdbx_seq_one_letter_code
_entity_poly.pdbx_strand_id
1 'polypeptide(L)'
;MDLIDNCWYLVINLPTSNLIVRYKYVILSFDFIYMIKIGLIGKTNTGKTTFFNSATLATAEVSNYPFTTKQSNVGNANAITLCVHKELKAQDNPKNSQCIDGWRFIPVELVDLPGLIKGAWEGKGLGNQFLSIAAQSDVLLHIVDVSGSIDASGKIAEPGSGDPIADIGDIEEELVMWYLKLLEGNRDKISRAINSGIDIISAITDIFRGVGVREEHVRLALQENKLLETNFDDLDPQRSKDFSWSLRDISKPTLIVANKVDLPSAAENFRRLREEYKDMLIVPSSADAELTLRRAADRGLIQYIPGDERFEIKDQGKLNDKQKWALNFIRRDILGEYMRTGVQFAINVAVFKLLRMNTIYPVANASKLSDKHGNVLPDVYLMKEGSSIEDLAKEIHSELAKGLLYAMDIRDGLRLPPNYRLKDRDIVSIVSARKRKQ
;
A
#
# COMPACT_ATOMS: atom_id res chain seq x y z
N MET A 1 -3.76 -0.56 24.06
CA MET A 1 -2.75 -1.62 24.03
C MET A 1 -3.28 -2.92 23.45
N ASP A 2 -4.53 -2.96 22.96
CA ASP A 2 -5.23 -4.20 22.59
C ASP A 2 -5.62 -4.35 21.11
N LEU A 3 -5.02 -3.57 20.20
CA LEU A 3 -5.33 -3.62 18.75
C LEU A 3 -4.18 -4.19 17.89
N ILE A 4 -3.06 -4.55 18.49
CA ILE A 4 -1.89 -5.10 17.77
C ILE A 4 -1.86 -6.64 17.84
N ASP A 5 -2.57 -7.25 18.81
CA ASP A 5 -2.38 -8.67 19.17
C ASP A 5 -3.11 -9.70 18.27
N ASN A 6 -4.04 -9.28 17.42
CA ASN A 6 -4.83 -10.23 16.63
C ASN A 6 -4.28 -10.59 15.23
N CYS A 7 -3.13 -10.06 14.84
CA CYS A 7 -2.53 -10.37 13.52
C CYS A 7 -1.32 -11.33 13.54
N TRP A 8 -0.86 -11.80 14.72
CA TRP A 8 0.47 -12.41 14.82
C TRP A 8 0.61 -13.62 15.75
N TYR A 9 -0.44 -14.31 16.12
CA TYR A 9 -0.31 -15.60 16.78
C TYR A 9 -0.34 -16.73 15.75
N LEU A 10 0.84 -17.19 15.39
CA LEU A 10 1.20 -18.59 15.17
C LEU A 10 2.60 -18.67 14.54
N VAL A 11 3.62 -18.64 15.40
CA VAL A 11 4.95 -19.15 15.04
C VAL A 11 5.08 -20.52 15.71
N ILE A 12 4.96 -21.58 14.95
CA ILE A 12 5.31 -22.93 15.37
C ILE A 12 6.40 -23.48 14.46
N ASN A 13 7.46 -23.97 15.09
CA ASN A 13 8.63 -24.62 14.52
C ASN A 13 8.34 -25.62 13.41
N LEU A 14 9.06 -25.51 12.29
CA LEU A 14 9.17 -26.59 11.31
C LEU A 14 10.63 -26.80 10.85
N PRO A 15 11.01 -28.03 10.55
CA PRO A 15 12.38 -28.42 10.23
C PRO A 15 12.77 -28.10 8.77
N THR A 16 14.05 -27.81 8.62
CA THR A 16 14.73 -27.44 7.37
C THR A 16 14.89 -28.62 6.42
N SER A 17 14.56 -28.44 5.14
CA SER A 17 15.15 -29.21 4.06
C SER A 17 15.21 -28.39 2.76
N ASN A 18 16.39 -28.40 2.17
CA ASN A 18 16.91 -27.74 0.98
C ASN A 18 15.95 -27.52 -0.20
N LEU A 19 15.81 -26.26 -0.66
CA LEU A 19 15.44 -25.94 -2.04
C LEU A 19 16.06 -24.60 -2.46
N ILE A 20 16.94 -24.64 -3.45
CA ILE A 20 17.45 -23.48 -4.15
C ILE A 20 16.39 -23.06 -5.16
N VAL A 21 15.66 -21.96 -4.91
CA VAL A 21 14.74 -21.39 -5.89
C VAL A 21 15.42 -20.22 -6.59
N ARG A 22 15.81 -20.42 -7.85
CA ARG A 22 16.20 -19.34 -8.77
C ARG A 22 14.93 -18.60 -9.21
N TYR A 23 14.80 -17.34 -8.84
CA TYR A 23 13.73 -16.48 -9.30
C TYR A 23 13.88 -16.20 -10.81
N LYS A 24 13.02 -16.84 -11.62
CA LYS A 24 12.84 -16.48 -13.03
C LYS A 24 11.42 -15.88 -13.14
N TYR A 25 11.33 -14.57 -13.20
CA TYR A 25 10.06 -13.89 -13.44
C TYR A 25 9.63 -14.11 -14.89
N VAL A 26 8.48 -14.75 -15.07
CA VAL A 26 7.77 -14.81 -16.34
C VAL A 26 6.73 -13.72 -16.32
N ILE A 27 6.92 -12.70 -17.13
CA ILE A 27 5.87 -11.69 -17.39
C ILE A 27 4.80 -12.37 -18.23
N LEU A 28 3.68 -12.70 -17.61
CA LEU A 28 2.46 -13.11 -18.33
C LEU A 28 1.60 -11.86 -18.54
N SER A 29 1.08 -11.70 -19.76
CA SER A 29 0.06 -10.72 -20.10
C SER A 29 -1.20 -11.01 -19.26
N PHE A 30 -1.40 -10.23 -18.21
CA PHE A 30 -2.61 -10.30 -17.38
C PHE A 30 -3.69 -9.40 -17.99
N ASP A 31 -4.89 -9.93 -18.15
CA ASP A 31 -6.11 -9.13 -18.26
C ASP A 31 -6.18 -8.24 -17.00
N PHE A 32 -6.53 -6.98 -17.15
CA PHE A 32 -6.43 -5.91 -16.16
C PHE A 32 -7.07 -6.28 -14.81
N ILE A 33 -6.30 -6.90 -13.92
CA ILE A 33 -6.62 -6.95 -12.49
C ILE A 33 -6.26 -5.57 -11.93
N TYR A 34 -7.19 -4.93 -11.23
CA TYR A 34 -6.91 -3.68 -10.54
C TYR A 34 -5.79 -3.89 -9.53
N MET A 35 -4.62 -3.29 -9.76
CA MET A 35 -3.47 -3.39 -8.89
C MET A 35 -3.46 -2.17 -7.96
N ILE A 36 -3.40 -2.42 -6.64
CA ILE A 36 -3.30 -1.36 -5.63
C ILE A 36 -2.02 -0.57 -5.87
N LYS A 37 -2.15 0.76 -5.90
CA LYS A 37 -1.03 1.69 -6.09
C LYS A 37 -0.66 2.37 -4.77
N ILE A 38 0.60 2.20 -4.38
CA ILE A 38 1.17 2.79 -3.17
C ILE A 38 2.16 3.87 -3.58
N GLY A 39 1.90 5.12 -3.22
CA GLY A 39 2.79 6.25 -3.50
C GLY A 39 3.76 6.51 -2.34
N LEU A 40 5.06 6.62 -2.63
CA LEU A 40 6.06 7.05 -1.64
C LEU A 40 6.21 8.57 -1.69
N ILE A 41 5.88 9.25 -0.60
CA ILE A 41 6.02 10.70 -0.46
C ILE A 41 7.02 11.05 0.65
N GLY A 42 7.47 12.29 0.69
CA GLY A 42 8.39 12.83 1.70
C GLY A 42 9.42 13.77 1.11
N LYS A 43 10.18 14.46 1.96
CA LYS A 43 11.28 15.36 1.55
C LYS A 43 12.38 14.61 0.78
N THR A 44 13.28 15.33 0.14
CA THR A 44 14.50 14.75 -0.45
C THR A 44 15.35 14.10 0.64
N ASN A 45 16.09 13.05 0.29
CA ASN A 45 17.03 12.33 1.18
C ASN A 45 16.43 11.64 2.43
N THR A 46 15.11 11.51 2.55
CA THR A 46 14.45 10.72 3.62
C THR A 46 14.60 9.21 3.45
N GLY A 47 15.09 8.75 2.30
CA GLY A 47 15.30 7.33 1.99
C GLY A 47 14.18 6.68 1.17
N LYS A 48 13.33 7.46 0.47
CA LYS A 48 12.25 6.94 -0.42
C LYS A 48 12.77 5.94 -1.45
N THR A 49 13.78 6.31 -2.20
CA THR A 49 14.37 5.42 -3.24
C THR A 49 15.03 4.19 -2.62
N THR A 50 15.61 4.29 -1.42
CA THR A 50 16.12 3.13 -0.69
C THR A 50 14.99 2.20 -0.27
N PHE A 51 13.90 2.77 0.25
CA PHE A 51 12.68 2.02 0.58
C PHE A 51 12.09 1.35 -0.66
N PHE A 52 11.95 2.08 -1.76
CA PHE A 52 11.50 1.55 -3.05
C PHE A 52 12.36 0.36 -3.51
N ASN A 53 13.68 0.55 -3.56
CA ASN A 53 14.61 -0.49 -3.98
C ASN A 53 14.59 -1.70 -3.04
N SER A 54 14.42 -1.49 -1.74
CA SER A 54 14.33 -2.59 -0.77
C SER A 54 13.02 -3.37 -0.90
N ALA A 55 11.92 -2.70 -1.27
CA ALA A 55 10.61 -3.33 -1.43
C ALA A 55 10.47 -4.08 -2.77
N THR A 56 11.03 -3.53 -3.86
CA THR A 56 10.82 -4.03 -5.23
C THR A 56 11.88 -4.98 -5.74
N LEU A 57 13.03 -5.05 -5.17
CA LEU A 57 14.29 -5.74 -5.56
C LEU A 57 14.19 -6.54 -6.89
N ALA A 58 14.89 -6.14 -7.93
CA ALA A 58 14.91 -6.77 -9.25
C ALA A 58 13.64 -6.61 -10.14
N THR A 59 12.59 -5.92 -9.69
CA THR A 59 11.37 -5.69 -10.51
C THR A 59 11.14 -4.22 -10.84
N ALA A 60 12.09 -3.34 -10.45
CA ALA A 60 11.97 -1.92 -10.73
C ALA A 60 12.17 -1.64 -12.21
N GLU A 61 11.13 -1.16 -12.87
CA GLU A 61 11.16 -0.61 -14.22
C GLU A 61 11.04 0.91 -14.14
N VAL A 62 11.81 1.60 -14.99
CA VAL A 62 11.65 3.04 -15.17
C VAL A 62 10.48 3.25 -16.12
N SER A 63 9.31 3.61 -15.57
CA SER A 63 8.12 3.93 -16.38
C SER A 63 7.99 5.41 -16.64
N ASN A 64 7.64 5.75 -17.88
CA ASN A 64 7.20 7.09 -18.23
C ASN A 64 5.71 7.22 -17.86
N TYR A 65 5.40 7.89 -16.76
CA TYR A 65 4.02 8.31 -16.51
C TYR A 65 3.60 9.32 -17.57
N PRO A 66 2.39 9.19 -18.15
CA PRO A 66 1.86 10.21 -19.05
C PRO A 66 1.92 11.59 -18.37
N PHE A 67 2.45 12.58 -19.09
CA PHE A 67 2.59 13.96 -18.64
C PHE A 67 3.75 14.29 -17.68
N THR A 68 4.73 13.41 -17.46
CA THR A 68 5.92 13.71 -16.65
C THR A 68 7.16 13.84 -17.52
N THR A 69 7.92 14.95 -17.34
CA THR A 69 9.23 15.15 -17.97
C THR A 69 10.38 14.53 -17.17
N LYS A 70 10.14 14.13 -15.90
CA LYS A 70 11.04 13.31 -15.10
C LYS A 70 10.37 12.00 -14.75
N GLN A 71 11.10 10.91 -14.94
CA GLN A 71 10.64 9.56 -14.72
C GLN A 71 10.44 9.30 -13.22
N SER A 72 9.23 8.85 -12.84
CA SER A 72 9.01 8.22 -11.54
C SER A 72 9.39 6.74 -11.65
N ASN A 73 10.09 6.21 -10.66
CA ASN A 73 10.33 4.77 -10.62
C ASN A 73 9.04 4.05 -10.23
N VAL A 74 8.65 3.08 -11.01
CA VAL A 74 7.52 2.20 -10.71
C VAL A 74 8.02 0.78 -10.60
N GLY A 75 7.53 0.04 -9.64
CA GLY A 75 7.93 -1.34 -9.43
C GLY A 75 6.90 -2.14 -8.69
N ASN A 76 6.96 -3.47 -8.83
CA ASN A 76 6.09 -4.38 -8.12
C ASN A 76 6.70 -4.70 -6.75
N ALA A 77 5.99 -4.34 -5.71
CA ALA A 77 6.17 -4.84 -4.35
C ALA A 77 5.10 -5.91 -4.05
N ASN A 78 5.06 -6.44 -2.84
CA ASN A 78 4.08 -7.42 -2.45
C ASN A 78 3.43 -7.08 -1.11
N ALA A 79 2.11 -7.22 -1.02
CA ALA A 79 1.45 -7.42 0.27
C ALA A 79 1.55 -8.90 0.64
N ILE A 80 1.90 -9.20 1.89
CA ILE A 80 2.18 -10.58 2.32
C ILE A 80 1.17 -10.99 3.39
N THR A 81 0.53 -12.16 3.19
CA THR A 81 -0.42 -12.76 4.15
C THR A 81 -0.22 -14.26 4.23
N LEU A 82 -0.80 -14.90 5.25
CA LEU A 82 -0.80 -16.36 5.37
C LEU A 82 -1.65 -16.98 4.26
N CYS A 83 -1.10 -17.95 3.54
CA CYS A 83 -1.81 -18.66 2.50
C CYS A 83 -2.78 -19.69 3.07
N VAL A 84 -3.99 -19.73 2.55
CA VAL A 84 -5.05 -20.67 2.97
C VAL A 84 -4.71 -22.15 2.70
N HIS A 85 -3.72 -22.45 1.83
CA HIS A 85 -3.33 -23.83 1.55
C HIS A 85 -2.85 -24.59 2.80
N LYS A 86 -2.25 -23.88 3.77
CA LYS A 86 -1.77 -24.49 5.02
C LYS A 86 -2.93 -25.05 5.85
N GLU A 87 -4.01 -24.29 6.02
CA GLU A 87 -5.19 -24.73 6.75
C GLU A 87 -5.96 -25.83 6.02
N LEU A 88 -6.00 -25.77 4.68
CA LEU A 88 -6.66 -26.78 3.84
C LEU A 88 -5.80 -28.04 3.60
N LYS A 89 -4.55 -28.05 4.07
CA LYS A 89 -3.57 -29.13 3.84
C LYS A 89 -3.44 -29.49 2.36
N ALA A 90 -3.55 -28.48 1.48
CA ALA A 90 -3.40 -28.60 0.03
C ALA A 90 -2.01 -28.16 -0.39
N GLN A 91 -1.53 -28.66 -1.52
CA GLN A 91 -0.34 -28.11 -2.18
C GLN A 91 -0.81 -27.11 -3.24
N ASP A 92 -0.51 -25.80 -3.04
CA ASP A 92 -0.92 -24.76 -3.97
C ASP A 92 0.02 -24.64 -5.19
N ASN A 93 -0.53 -24.10 -6.28
CA ASN A 93 0.19 -23.76 -7.51
C ASN A 93 -0.25 -22.37 -7.99
N PRO A 94 0.24 -21.29 -7.32
CA PRO A 94 -0.17 -19.91 -7.58
C PRO A 94 0.17 -19.45 -9.01
N LYS A 95 -0.66 -18.54 -9.58
CA LYS A 95 -0.50 -17.94 -10.90
C LYS A 95 -0.32 -16.42 -10.84
N ASN A 96 -1.24 -15.71 -10.17
CA ASN A 96 -1.19 -14.23 -10.07
C ASN A 96 -0.37 -13.72 -8.87
N SER A 97 0.26 -14.61 -8.13
CA SER A 97 0.98 -14.31 -6.89
C SER A 97 2.02 -15.40 -6.65
N GLN A 98 2.82 -15.28 -5.59
CA GLN A 98 3.76 -16.33 -5.17
C GLN A 98 3.38 -16.86 -3.79
N CYS A 99 3.74 -18.10 -3.50
CA CYS A 99 3.61 -18.68 -2.16
C CYS A 99 4.96 -19.27 -1.72
N ILE A 100 5.54 -18.71 -0.67
CA ILE A 100 6.84 -19.10 -0.12
C ILE A 100 6.66 -19.47 1.35
N ASP A 101 6.95 -20.69 1.72
CA ASP A 101 6.84 -21.21 3.09
C ASP A 101 5.48 -20.98 3.77
N GLY A 102 4.41 -20.89 2.97
CA GLY A 102 3.05 -20.63 3.46
C GLY A 102 2.65 -19.17 3.51
N TRP A 103 3.52 -18.27 3.07
CA TRP A 103 3.22 -16.86 2.90
C TRP A 103 2.86 -16.56 1.45
N ARG A 104 1.71 -15.92 1.25
CA ARG A 104 1.23 -15.50 -0.07
C ARG A 104 1.68 -14.08 -0.34
N PHE A 105 2.44 -13.90 -1.41
CA PHE A 105 2.99 -12.63 -1.88
C PHE A 105 2.10 -12.08 -2.98
N ILE A 106 1.30 -11.10 -2.67
CA ILE A 106 0.29 -10.52 -3.56
C ILE A 106 0.85 -9.25 -4.17
N PRO A 107 0.99 -9.14 -5.51
CA PRO A 107 1.57 -7.97 -6.15
C PRO A 107 0.79 -6.69 -5.87
N VAL A 108 1.53 -5.62 -5.59
CA VAL A 108 1.05 -4.24 -5.48
C VAL A 108 2.03 -3.31 -6.20
N GLU A 109 1.54 -2.25 -6.83
CA GLU A 109 2.37 -1.27 -7.52
C GLU A 109 2.91 -0.25 -6.52
N LEU A 110 4.22 -0.06 -6.50
CA LEU A 110 4.89 0.95 -5.70
C LEU A 110 5.44 2.03 -6.61
N VAL A 111 5.20 3.30 -6.26
CA VAL A 111 5.61 4.46 -7.05
C VAL A 111 6.53 5.33 -6.21
N ASP A 112 7.81 5.46 -6.62
CA ASP A 112 8.79 6.36 -5.99
C ASP A 112 8.64 7.77 -6.55
N LEU A 113 8.06 8.65 -5.76
CA LEU A 113 7.82 10.03 -6.16
C LEU A 113 9.04 10.92 -5.85
N PRO A 114 9.33 11.91 -6.70
CA PRO A 114 10.36 12.91 -6.40
C PRO A 114 10.14 13.54 -5.02
N GLY A 115 11.21 13.96 -4.35
CA GLY A 115 11.08 14.64 -3.05
C GLY A 115 10.27 15.93 -3.18
N LEU A 116 9.30 16.12 -2.30
CA LEU A 116 8.53 17.34 -2.19
C LEU A 116 9.37 18.45 -1.59
N ILE A 117 9.21 19.63 -2.15
CA ILE A 117 9.81 20.88 -1.62
C ILE A 117 8.68 21.86 -1.30
N LYS A 118 8.90 22.71 -0.31
CA LYS A 118 7.93 23.74 0.10
C LYS A 118 7.58 24.69 -1.06
N GLY A 119 6.27 24.92 -1.27
CA GLY A 119 5.74 25.72 -2.38
C GLY A 119 5.48 24.92 -3.66
N ALA A 120 5.48 23.59 -3.60
CA ALA A 120 5.15 22.72 -4.73
C ALA A 120 3.72 22.95 -5.24
N TRP A 121 2.75 23.20 -4.35
CA TRP A 121 1.35 23.51 -4.69
C TRP A 121 1.21 24.83 -5.49
N GLU A 122 2.11 25.79 -5.30
CA GLU A 122 2.17 27.03 -6.08
C GLU A 122 2.70 26.82 -7.50
N GLY A 123 3.27 25.63 -7.79
CA GLY A 123 3.89 25.31 -9.07
C GLY A 123 5.41 25.42 -9.08
N LYS A 124 6.06 25.60 -7.92
CA LYS A 124 7.52 25.58 -7.82
C LYS A 124 8.06 24.18 -8.11
N GLY A 125 9.05 24.09 -8.94
CA GLY A 125 9.69 22.84 -9.33
C GLY A 125 8.75 21.91 -10.12
N LEU A 126 8.70 20.65 -9.75
CA LEU A 126 7.84 19.60 -10.35
C LEU A 126 6.49 19.44 -9.65
N GLY A 127 6.09 20.40 -8.80
CA GLY A 127 5.01 20.27 -7.83
C GLY A 127 3.68 19.75 -8.40
N ASN A 128 3.18 20.33 -9.49
CA ASN A 128 1.91 19.88 -10.09
C ASN A 128 1.98 18.43 -10.62
N GLN A 129 3.12 18.00 -11.14
CA GLN A 129 3.30 16.64 -11.65
C GLN A 129 3.38 15.64 -10.50
N PHE A 130 4.15 15.97 -9.44
CA PHE A 130 4.23 15.18 -8.22
C PHE A 130 2.84 14.97 -7.62
N LEU A 131 2.10 16.06 -7.40
CA LEU A 131 0.77 16.02 -6.78
C LEU A 131 -0.23 15.21 -7.62
N SER A 132 -0.15 15.29 -8.94
CA SER A 132 -0.98 14.49 -9.85
C SER A 132 -0.68 12.99 -9.72
N ILE A 133 0.58 12.57 -9.57
CA ILE A 133 0.94 11.16 -9.41
C ILE A 133 0.59 10.66 -8.00
N ALA A 134 0.87 11.45 -6.95
CA ALA A 134 0.46 11.13 -5.58
C ALA A 134 -1.05 10.92 -5.50
N ALA A 135 -1.80 11.76 -6.18
CA ALA A 135 -3.25 11.68 -6.23
C ALA A 135 -3.81 10.43 -6.97
N GLN A 136 -3.04 9.81 -7.85
CA GLN A 136 -3.42 8.56 -8.51
C GLN A 136 -3.13 7.31 -7.67
N SER A 137 -2.40 7.45 -6.56
CA SER A 137 -2.16 6.35 -5.61
C SER A 137 -3.39 6.10 -4.75
N ASP A 138 -3.60 4.84 -4.33
CA ASP A 138 -4.71 4.47 -3.44
C ASP A 138 -4.40 4.80 -1.99
N VAL A 139 -3.11 4.73 -1.63
CA VAL A 139 -2.56 4.99 -0.29
C VAL A 139 -1.19 5.62 -0.42
N LEU A 140 -0.82 6.44 0.55
CA LEU A 140 0.49 7.09 0.61
C LEU A 140 1.32 6.53 1.76
N LEU A 141 2.59 6.24 1.51
CA LEU A 141 3.60 6.03 2.54
C LEU A 141 4.45 7.30 2.64
N HIS A 142 4.31 8.00 3.74
CA HIS A 142 5.10 9.19 4.02
C HIS A 142 6.40 8.79 4.70
N ILE A 143 7.48 8.76 3.91
CA ILE A 143 8.81 8.37 4.38
C ILE A 143 9.48 9.57 5.04
N VAL A 144 9.69 9.47 6.35
CA VAL A 144 10.24 10.52 7.21
C VAL A 144 11.59 10.09 7.77
N ASP A 145 12.58 10.96 7.73
CA ASP A 145 13.89 10.73 8.35
C ASP A 145 13.84 11.02 9.85
N VAL A 146 13.61 9.99 10.66
CA VAL A 146 13.52 10.18 12.13
C VAL A 146 14.85 10.39 12.80
N SER A 147 15.98 10.17 12.12
CA SER A 147 17.28 10.54 12.66
C SER A 147 17.53 12.05 12.66
N GLY A 148 16.70 12.82 11.92
CA GLY A 148 16.91 14.24 11.72
C GLY A 148 18.23 14.54 10.99
N SER A 149 18.66 13.63 10.08
CA SER A 149 19.90 13.80 9.31
C SER A 149 19.70 14.60 8.02
N ILE A 150 18.57 15.29 7.89
CA ILE A 150 18.29 16.23 6.81
C ILE A 150 17.80 17.57 7.38
N ASP A 151 18.22 18.67 6.78
CA ASP A 151 17.76 20.01 7.14
C ASP A 151 16.38 20.34 6.56
N ALA A 152 15.85 21.50 6.91
CA ALA A 152 14.56 21.99 6.41
C ALA A 152 14.49 22.09 4.87
N SER A 153 15.65 22.24 4.19
CA SER A 153 15.73 22.27 2.72
C SER A 153 15.87 20.88 2.08
N GLY A 154 15.91 19.81 2.88
CA GLY A 154 16.11 18.43 2.44
C GLY A 154 17.55 18.04 2.12
N LYS A 155 18.55 18.84 2.55
CA LYS A 155 19.97 18.51 2.41
C LYS A 155 20.45 17.66 3.57
N ILE A 156 21.43 16.80 3.30
CA ILE A 156 22.07 15.98 4.31
C ILE A 156 22.78 16.87 5.34
N ALA A 157 22.53 16.59 6.61
CA ALA A 157 23.07 17.27 7.78
C ALA A 157 23.45 16.26 8.86
N GLU A 158 23.99 16.73 9.99
CA GLU A 158 24.28 15.85 11.13
C GLU A 158 22.97 15.31 11.72
N PRO A 159 22.95 14.02 12.17
CA PRO A 159 21.79 13.46 12.87
C PRO A 159 21.34 14.35 14.05
N GLY A 160 20.03 14.58 14.14
CA GLY A 160 19.43 15.45 15.18
C GLY A 160 19.36 16.93 14.84
N SER A 161 19.85 17.38 13.65
CA SER A 161 19.73 18.78 13.22
C SER A 161 18.43 19.12 12.53
N GLY A 162 17.73 18.12 11.98
CA GLY A 162 16.41 18.28 11.37
C GLY A 162 15.27 17.98 12.34
N ASP A 163 14.05 18.40 12.01
CA ASP A 163 12.85 18.12 12.79
C ASP A 163 11.84 17.27 11.98
N PRO A 164 11.75 15.95 12.24
CA PRO A 164 10.83 15.08 11.53
C PRO A 164 9.34 15.41 11.74
N ILE A 165 8.97 16.08 12.84
CA ILE A 165 7.59 16.53 13.09
C ILE A 165 7.24 17.65 12.13
N ALA A 166 8.12 18.66 12.02
CA ALA A 166 7.93 19.75 11.06
C ALA A 166 7.91 19.24 9.61
N ASP A 167 8.72 18.23 9.29
CA ASP A 167 8.75 17.61 7.96
C ASP A 167 7.42 16.98 7.57
N ILE A 168 6.72 16.35 8.50
CA ILE A 168 5.39 15.80 8.26
C ILE A 168 4.40 16.93 8.01
N GLY A 169 4.38 17.95 8.85
CA GLY A 169 3.48 19.09 8.71
C GLY A 169 3.65 19.81 7.36
N ASP A 170 4.88 20.04 6.94
CA ASP A 170 5.19 20.69 5.64
C ASP A 170 4.60 19.91 4.45
N ILE A 171 4.72 18.57 4.45
CA ILE A 171 4.21 17.72 3.35
C ILE A 171 2.69 17.67 3.35
N GLU A 172 2.08 17.54 4.53
CA GLU A 172 0.63 17.53 4.67
C GLU A 172 0.03 18.87 4.20
N GLU A 173 0.63 20.00 4.58
CA GLU A 173 0.18 21.32 4.13
C GLU A 173 0.26 21.46 2.61
N GLU A 174 1.32 20.98 1.96
CA GLU A 174 1.45 21.01 0.50
C GLU A 174 0.31 20.24 -0.19
N LEU A 175 -0.05 19.06 0.32
CA LEU A 175 -1.15 18.26 -0.23
C LEU A 175 -2.50 18.95 -0.04
N VAL A 176 -2.77 19.48 1.15
CA VAL A 176 -4.02 20.19 1.46
C VAL A 176 -4.17 21.44 0.62
N MET A 177 -3.11 22.26 0.51
CA MET A 177 -3.13 23.48 -0.29
C MET A 177 -3.35 23.20 -1.77
N TRP A 178 -2.89 22.06 -2.27
CA TRP A 178 -3.18 21.64 -3.64
C TRP A 178 -4.66 21.25 -3.83
N TYR A 179 -5.27 20.53 -2.88
CA TYR A 179 -6.70 20.24 -2.91
C TYR A 179 -7.53 21.54 -2.84
N LEU A 180 -7.14 22.47 -1.97
CA LEU A 180 -7.77 23.78 -1.86
C LEU A 180 -7.67 24.56 -3.18
N LYS A 181 -6.50 24.57 -3.81
CA LYS A 181 -6.29 25.20 -5.13
C LYS A 181 -7.18 24.60 -6.21
N LEU A 182 -7.37 23.26 -6.21
CA LEU A 182 -8.29 22.60 -7.14
C LEU A 182 -9.75 23.00 -6.87
N LEU A 183 -10.15 23.07 -5.61
CA LEU A 183 -11.50 23.47 -5.21
C LEU A 183 -11.78 24.91 -5.61
N GLU A 184 -10.95 25.85 -5.17
CA GLU A 184 -11.13 27.29 -5.41
C GLU A 184 -10.97 27.65 -6.90
N GLY A 185 -10.01 27.03 -7.60
CA GLY A 185 -9.83 27.23 -9.03
C GLY A 185 -11.00 26.74 -9.91
N ASN A 186 -11.90 25.93 -9.34
CA ASN A 186 -13.10 25.44 -10.01
C ASN A 186 -14.41 25.89 -9.34
N ARG A 187 -14.35 26.85 -8.40
CA ARG A 187 -15.51 27.31 -7.63
C ARG A 187 -16.69 27.70 -8.54
N ASP A 188 -16.47 28.55 -9.55
CA ASP A 188 -17.50 28.98 -10.49
C ASP A 188 -18.12 27.81 -11.31
N LYS A 189 -17.31 26.79 -11.61
CA LYS A 189 -17.79 25.61 -12.32
C LYS A 189 -18.68 24.76 -11.44
N ILE A 190 -18.31 24.56 -10.17
CA ILE A 190 -19.10 23.84 -9.17
C ILE A 190 -20.42 24.58 -8.92
N SER A 191 -20.37 25.90 -8.67
CA SER A 191 -21.55 26.72 -8.42
C SER A 191 -22.53 26.68 -9.60
N ARG A 192 -22.05 26.80 -10.84
CA ARG A 192 -22.89 26.66 -12.04
C ARG A 192 -23.52 25.28 -12.18
N ALA A 193 -22.81 24.21 -11.84
CA ALA A 193 -23.34 22.85 -11.88
C ALA A 193 -24.47 22.68 -10.83
N ILE A 194 -24.28 23.16 -9.62
CA ILE A 194 -25.28 23.13 -8.54
C ILE A 194 -26.52 23.95 -8.95
N ASN A 195 -26.33 25.15 -9.47
CA ASN A 195 -27.42 26.04 -9.90
C ASN A 195 -28.18 25.45 -11.13
N SER A 196 -27.57 24.55 -11.89
CA SER A 196 -28.26 23.79 -12.97
C SER A 196 -29.00 22.53 -12.47
N GLY A 197 -28.99 22.26 -11.16
CA GLY A 197 -29.70 21.14 -10.54
C GLY A 197 -28.85 19.88 -10.31
N ILE A 198 -27.54 19.94 -10.51
CA ILE A 198 -26.61 18.85 -10.13
C ILE A 198 -26.39 18.91 -8.64
N ASP A 199 -26.43 17.78 -7.94
CA ASP A 199 -26.16 17.74 -6.51
C ASP A 199 -24.70 18.08 -6.20
N ILE A 200 -24.47 18.66 -5.02
CA ILE A 200 -23.14 19.16 -4.59
C ILE A 200 -22.07 18.05 -4.59
N ILE A 201 -22.44 16.82 -4.23
CA ILE A 201 -21.51 15.69 -4.17
C ILE A 201 -21.00 15.36 -5.57
N SER A 202 -21.91 15.22 -6.54
CA SER A 202 -21.56 14.95 -7.92
C SER A 202 -20.77 16.10 -8.54
N ALA A 203 -21.16 17.36 -8.29
CA ALA A 203 -20.48 18.54 -8.81
C ALA A 203 -19.01 18.63 -8.35
N ILE A 204 -18.75 18.38 -7.06
CA ILE A 204 -17.38 18.35 -6.50
C ILE A 204 -16.62 17.12 -7.00
N THR A 205 -17.27 15.94 -7.02
CA THR A 205 -16.62 14.70 -7.48
C THR A 205 -16.11 14.83 -8.90
N ASP A 206 -16.84 15.48 -9.79
CA ASP A 206 -16.41 15.68 -11.18
C ASP A 206 -15.11 16.47 -11.31
N ILE A 207 -14.87 17.43 -10.41
CA ILE A 207 -13.61 18.20 -10.35
C ILE A 207 -12.46 17.31 -9.89
N PHE A 208 -12.70 16.48 -8.88
CA PHE A 208 -11.67 15.68 -8.23
C PHE A 208 -11.55 14.24 -8.77
N ARG A 209 -12.36 13.85 -9.75
CA ARG A 209 -12.33 12.50 -10.35
C ARG A 209 -10.97 12.14 -10.93
N GLY A 210 -10.30 13.10 -11.58
CA GLY A 210 -8.96 12.92 -12.16
C GLY A 210 -7.86 12.61 -11.14
N VAL A 211 -8.13 12.86 -9.85
CA VAL A 211 -7.22 12.58 -8.73
C VAL A 211 -7.72 11.42 -7.85
N GLY A 212 -8.65 10.61 -8.36
CA GLY A 212 -9.11 9.39 -7.70
C GLY A 212 -10.09 9.61 -6.54
N VAL A 213 -10.64 10.83 -6.38
CA VAL A 213 -11.71 11.08 -5.41
C VAL A 213 -13.04 10.52 -5.94
N ARG A 214 -13.80 9.88 -5.07
CA ARG A 214 -15.10 9.27 -5.34
C ARG A 214 -16.20 10.00 -4.57
N GLU A 215 -17.45 9.83 -4.99
CA GLU A 215 -18.61 10.42 -4.32
C GLU A 215 -18.68 10.11 -2.82
N GLU A 216 -18.30 8.90 -2.44
CA GLU A 216 -18.23 8.49 -1.03
C GLU A 216 -17.29 9.40 -0.23
N HIS A 217 -16.11 9.73 -0.78
CA HIS A 217 -15.13 10.58 -0.12
C HIS A 217 -15.66 12.01 0.05
N VAL A 218 -16.28 12.55 -1.00
CA VAL A 218 -16.88 13.90 -0.96
C VAL A 218 -18.03 13.95 0.05
N ARG A 219 -18.91 12.94 0.06
CA ARG A 219 -20.00 12.83 1.00
C ARG A 219 -19.51 12.85 2.45
N LEU A 220 -18.52 12.01 2.78
CA LEU A 220 -17.94 11.93 4.11
C LEU A 220 -17.28 13.27 4.52
N ALA A 221 -16.51 13.89 3.62
CA ALA A 221 -15.88 15.17 3.90
C ALA A 221 -16.90 16.30 4.13
N LEU A 222 -17.99 16.34 3.35
CA LEU A 222 -19.09 17.29 3.56
C LEU A 222 -19.81 17.05 4.88
N GLN A 223 -20.03 15.78 5.26
CA GLN A 223 -20.66 15.42 6.54
C GLN A 223 -19.80 15.85 7.72
N GLU A 224 -18.50 15.52 7.70
CA GLU A 224 -17.54 15.86 8.75
C GLU A 224 -17.49 17.37 9.01
N ASN A 225 -17.51 18.16 7.95
CA ASN A 225 -17.47 19.63 8.01
C ASN A 225 -18.88 20.27 8.12
N LYS A 226 -19.95 19.48 8.23
CA LYS A 226 -21.34 19.95 8.30
C LYS A 226 -21.74 20.87 7.13
N LEU A 227 -21.32 20.50 5.92
CA LEU A 227 -21.52 21.30 4.70
C LEU A 227 -22.63 20.79 3.79
N LEU A 228 -23.29 19.66 4.07
CA LEU A 228 -24.30 19.06 3.21
C LEU A 228 -25.50 19.99 2.92
N GLU A 229 -25.88 20.83 3.91
CA GLU A 229 -27.01 21.77 3.81
C GLU A 229 -26.55 23.22 3.63
N THR A 230 -25.24 23.44 3.47
CA THR A 230 -24.66 24.78 3.30
C THR A 230 -24.66 25.13 1.81
N ASN A 231 -25.06 26.36 1.47
CA ASN A 231 -24.86 26.86 0.12
C ASN A 231 -23.37 26.93 -0.17
N PHE A 232 -22.93 26.31 -1.26
CA PHE A 232 -21.52 26.23 -1.65
C PHE A 232 -20.89 27.63 -1.83
N ASP A 233 -21.67 28.58 -2.34
CA ASP A 233 -21.20 29.96 -2.57
C ASP A 233 -20.89 30.72 -1.28
N ASP A 234 -21.46 30.30 -0.13
CA ASP A 234 -21.26 30.91 1.18
C ASP A 234 -20.05 30.33 1.95
N LEU A 235 -19.30 29.42 1.34
CA LEU A 235 -18.09 28.87 1.96
C LEU A 235 -17.00 29.95 2.05
N ASP A 236 -16.61 30.31 3.27
CA ASP A 236 -15.46 31.16 3.53
C ASP A 236 -14.13 30.40 3.30
N PRO A 237 -13.00 31.11 3.20
CA PRO A 237 -11.70 30.48 2.92
C PRO A 237 -11.27 29.43 3.97
N GLN A 238 -11.64 29.62 5.27
CA GLN A 238 -11.28 28.67 6.30
C GLN A 238 -12.08 27.36 6.17
N ARG A 239 -13.39 27.46 5.95
CA ARG A 239 -14.24 26.29 5.71
C ARG A 239 -13.85 25.54 4.43
N SER A 240 -13.45 26.24 3.38
CA SER A 240 -12.89 25.64 2.16
C SER A 240 -11.60 24.87 2.46
N LYS A 241 -10.72 25.42 3.31
CA LYS A 241 -9.47 24.74 3.73
C LYS A 241 -9.76 23.53 4.58
N ASP A 242 -10.67 23.61 5.54
CA ASP A 242 -11.06 22.50 6.43
C ASP A 242 -11.70 21.35 5.63
N PHE A 243 -12.58 21.68 4.68
CA PHE A 243 -13.14 20.71 3.75
C PHE A 243 -12.06 20.04 2.88
N SER A 244 -11.12 20.83 2.36
CA SER A 244 -10.02 20.32 1.53
C SER A 244 -9.10 19.40 2.34
N TRP A 245 -8.88 19.69 3.63
CA TRP A 245 -8.17 18.81 4.57
C TRP A 245 -8.89 17.48 4.72
N SER A 246 -10.17 17.49 5.11
CA SER A 246 -10.96 16.26 5.27
C SER A 246 -11.05 15.45 4.00
N LEU A 247 -11.26 16.11 2.84
CA LEU A 247 -11.34 15.43 1.54
C LEU A 247 -10.01 14.76 1.17
N ARG A 248 -8.88 15.43 1.42
CA ARG A 248 -7.54 14.88 1.21
C ARG A 248 -7.30 13.67 2.11
N ASP A 249 -7.58 13.78 3.39
CA ASP A 249 -7.33 12.71 4.36
C ASP A 249 -8.17 11.46 4.07
N ILE A 250 -9.46 11.64 3.83
CA ILE A 250 -10.40 10.56 3.50
C ILE A 250 -10.06 9.89 2.17
N SER A 251 -9.70 10.67 1.16
CA SER A 251 -9.46 10.14 -0.19
C SER A 251 -8.07 9.54 -0.38
N LYS A 252 -7.09 9.93 0.45
CA LYS A 252 -5.68 9.49 0.37
C LYS A 252 -5.14 9.13 1.75
N PRO A 253 -5.57 7.99 2.30
CA PRO A 253 -5.06 7.54 3.58
C PRO A 253 -3.54 7.47 3.56
N THR A 254 -2.91 7.95 4.62
CA THR A 254 -1.45 8.09 4.71
C THR A 254 -0.90 7.34 5.91
N LEU A 255 0.14 6.55 5.70
CA LEU A 255 0.94 5.90 6.74
C LEU A 255 2.27 6.65 6.89
N ILE A 256 2.61 7.03 8.11
CA ILE A 256 3.94 7.56 8.42
C ILE A 256 4.91 6.39 8.55
N VAL A 257 5.99 6.42 7.76
CA VAL A 257 7.11 5.48 7.87
C VAL A 257 8.29 6.24 8.44
N ALA A 258 8.56 6.00 9.72
CA ALA A 258 9.66 6.56 10.48
C ALA A 258 10.96 5.85 10.06
N ASN A 259 11.59 6.32 8.97
CA ASN A 259 12.76 5.68 8.37
C ASN A 259 14.08 6.14 9.00
N LYS A 260 15.14 5.37 8.82
CA LYS A 260 16.48 5.56 9.37
C LYS A 260 16.53 5.40 10.90
N VAL A 261 15.74 4.46 11.45
CA VAL A 261 15.78 4.13 12.88
C VAL A 261 17.13 3.56 13.34
N ASP A 262 17.98 3.18 12.40
CA ASP A 262 19.34 2.68 12.58
C ASP A 262 20.37 3.78 12.88
N LEU A 263 20.00 5.07 12.77
CA LEU A 263 20.91 6.20 12.98
C LEU A 263 20.75 6.81 14.37
N PRO A 264 21.81 7.50 14.88
CA PRO A 264 21.72 8.26 16.12
C PRO A 264 20.55 9.25 16.14
N SER A 265 20.04 9.55 17.34
CA SER A 265 18.88 10.43 17.59
C SER A 265 17.52 9.90 17.12
N ALA A 266 17.49 8.81 16.35
CA ALA A 266 16.25 8.26 15.81
C ALA A 266 15.27 7.80 16.89
N ALA A 267 15.74 7.11 17.92
CA ALA A 267 14.89 6.57 18.98
C ALA A 267 14.13 7.68 19.75
N GLU A 268 14.80 8.80 20.06
CA GLU A 268 14.19 9.94 20.73
C GLU A 268 13.16 10.64 19.84
N ASN A 269 13.52 10.92 18.58
CA ASN A 269 12.63 11.54 17.63
C ASN A 269 11.42 10.64 17.32
N PHE A 270 11.61 9.33 17.22
CA PHE A 270 10.51 8.38 17.04
C PHE A 270 9.51 8.41 18.20
N ARG A 271 10.02 8.50 19.46
CA ARG A 271 9.15 8.66 20.62
C ARG A 271 8.35 9.97 20.58
N ARG A 272 9.02 11.12 20.29
CA ARG A 272 8.37 12.43 20.12
C ARG A 272 7.30 12.37 19.04
N LEU A 273 7.60 11.72 17.93
CA LEU A 273 6.70 11.58 16.80
C LEU A 273 5.42 10.80 17.16
N ARG A 274 5.57 9.71 17.95
CA ARG A 274 4.43 8.95 18.46
C ARG A 274 3.60 9.71 19.50
N GLU A 275 4.20 10.62 20.26
CA GLU A 275 3.51 11.49 21.22
C GLU A 275 2.69 12.57 20.51
N GLU A 276 3.21 13.13 19.41
CA GLU A 276 2.55 14.15 18.61
C GLU A 276 1.41 13.58 17.75
N TYR A 277 1.66 12.48 17.05
CA TYR A 277 0.71 11.85 16.11
C TYR A 277 0.08 10.59 16.71
N LYS A 278 -0.58 10.71 17.87
CA LYS A 278 -1.16 9.57 18.63
C LYS A 278 -2.21 8.78 17.85
N ASP A 279 -2.97 9.46 17.00
CA ASP A 279 -4.07 8.88 16.22
C ASP A 279 -3.63 8.38 14.85
N MET A 280 -2.37 8.59 14.46
CA MET A 280 -1.83 8.14 13.18
C MET A 280 -1.07 6.81 13.33
N LEU A 281 -1.15 5.98 12.29
CA LEU A 281 -0.32 4.79 12.21
C LEU A 281 1.11 5.19 11.82
N ILE A 282 2.07 4.79 12.65
CA ILE A 282 3.49 5.07 12.45
C ILE A 282 4.25 3.76 12.51
N VAL A 283 5.02 3.47 11.46
CA VAL A 283 5.85 2.26 11.36
C VAL A 283 7.33 2.64 11.40
N PRO A 284 8.10 2.15 12.39
CA PRO A 284 9.55 2.31 12.38
C PRO A 284 10.18 1.50 11.26
N SER A 285 11.18 2.06 10.57
CA SER A 285 11.80 1.40 9.42
C SER A 285 13.29 1.73 9.30
N SER A 286 14.06 0.72 8.90
CA SER A 286 15.40 0.88 8.32
C SER A 286 15.39 0.28 6.92
N ALA A 287 15.15 1.13 5.92
CA ALA A 287 15.13 0.72 4.53
C ALA A 287 16.49 0.20 4.05
N ASP A 288 17.58 0.69 4.62
CA ASP A 288 18.94 0.24 4.30
C ASP A 288 19.22 -1.18 4.85
N ALA A 289 18.74 -1.45 6.07
CA ALA A 289 18.80 -2.80 6.64
C ALA A 289 18.03 -3.82 5.79
N GLU A 290 16.79 -3.50 5.38
CA GLU A 290 16.00 -4.36 4.49
C GLU A 290 16.71 -4.59 3.16
N LEU A 291 17.22 -3.54 2.52
CA LEU A 291 17.96 -3.64 1.26
C LEU A 291 19.20 -4.53 1.40
N THR A 292 19.90 -4.41 2.53
CA THR A 292 21.07 -5.24 2.84
C THR A 292 20.70 -6.70 2.99
N LEU A 293 19.65 -7.02 3.75
CA LEU A 293 19.17 -8.40 3.92
C LEU A 293 18.71 -9.01 2.60
N ARG A 294 17.93 -8.28 1.81
CA ARG A 294 17.42 -8.76 0.53
C ARG A 294 18.55 -9.01 -0.48
N ARG A 295 19.52 -8.11 -0.58
CA ARG A 295 20.71 -8.31 -1.42
C ARG A 295 21.57 -9.49 -0.97
N ALA A 296 21.70 -9.71 0.33
CA ALA A 296 22.41 -10.86 0.88
C ALA A 296 21.67 -12.18 0.56
N ALA A 297 20.34 -12.18 0.65
CA ALA A 297 19.51 -13.32 0.30
C ALA A 297 19.55 -13.64 -1.20
N ASP A 298 19.46 -12.62 -2.06
CA ASP A 298 19.57 -12.77 -3.52
C ASP A 298 20.92 -13.39 -3.95
N ARG A 299 21.99 -13.02 -3.25
CA ARG A 299 23.33 -13.61 -3.44
C ARG A 299 23.51 -15.00 -2.82
N GLY A 300 22.46 -15.52 -2.16
CA GLY A 300 22.50 -16.83 -1.50
C GLY A 300 23.37 -16.89 -0.24
N LEU A 301 23.73 -15.74 0.35
CA LEU A 301 24.56 -15.65 1.58
C LEU A 301 23.73 -15.96 2.82
N ILE A 302 22.47 -15.57 2.81
CA ILE A 302 21.51 -15.80 3.90
C ILE A 302 20.22 -16.39 3.37
N GLN A 303 19.40 -16.94 4.26
CA GLN A 303 18.00 -17.23 4.03
C GLN A 303 17.18 -16.17 4.78
N TYR A 304 16.30 -15.46 4.05
CA TYR A 304 15.48 -14.38 4.61
C TYR A 304 14.19 -14.24 3.79
N ILE A 305 13.08 -14.15 4.48
CA ILE A 305 11.78 -13.79 3.91
C ILE A 305 11.52 -12.33 4.24
N PRO A 306 11.18 -11.47 3.26
CA PRO A 306 10.91 -10.06 3.52
C PRO A 306 9.89 -9.84 4.64
N GLY A 307 10.27 -9.03 5.63
CA GLY A 307 9.44 -8.75 6.81
C GLY A 307 9.52 -9.78 7.93
N ASP A 308 10.35 -10.81 7.80
CA ASP A 308 10.59 -11.75 8.90
C ASP A 308 11.43 -11.10 10.03
N GLU A 309 11.25 -11.62 11.22
CA GLU A 309 11.98 -11.23 12.43
C GLU A 309 13.40 -11.82 12.48
N ARG A 310 13.70 -12.76 11.58
CA ARG A 310 14.94 -13.54 11.57
C ARG A 310 15.47 -13.74 10.16
N PHE A 311 16.75 -13.96 10.11
CA PHE A 311 17.43 -14.51 8.93
C PHE A 311 18.48 -15.52 9.36
N GLU A 312 18.80 -16.47 8.50
CA GLU A 312 19.82 -17.48 8.73
C GLU A 312 21.00 -17.29 7.78
N ILE A 313 22.23 -17.32 8.32
CA ILE A 313 23.45 -17.27 7.51
C ILE A 313 23.72 -18.68 7.00
N LYS A 314 23.75 -18.87 5.69
CA LYS A 314 23.97 -20.18 5.06
C LYS A 314 25.40 -20.67 5.19
N ASP A 315 26.39 -19.77 5.06
CA ASP A 315 27.81 -20.10 5.16
C ASP A 315 28.60 -18.87 5.66
N GLN A 316 29.06 -18.93 6.89
CA GLN A 316 29.86 -17.86 7.49
C GLN A 316 31.20 -17.63 6.80
N GLY A 317 31.77 -18.67 6.17
CA GLY A 317 33.05 -18.59 5.46
C GLY A 317 33.00 -17.75 4.19
N LYS A 318 31.81 -17.59 3.60
CA LYS A 318 31.59 -16.76 2.41
C LYS A 318 31.39 -15.27 2.68
N LEU A 319 31.27 -14.90 3.96
CA LEU A 319 31.06 -13.51 4.37
C LEU A 319 32.40 -12.84 4.68
N ASN A 320 32.63 -11.65 4.13
CA ASN A 320 33.73 -10.80 4.57
C ASN A 320 33.38 -10.11 5.90
N ASP A 321 34.37 -9.48 6.54
CA ASP A 321 34.21 -8.88 7.87
C ASP A 321 33.18 -7.74 7.90
N LYS A 322 33.09 -6.92 6.83
CA LYS A 322 32.07 -5.86 6.71
C LYS A 322 30.67 -6.44 6.64
N GLN A 323 30.48 -7.53 5.89
CA GLN A 323 29.19 -8.22 5.79
C GLN A 323 28.81 -8.86 7.13
N LYS A 324 29.75 -9.51 7.83
CA LYS A 324 29.52 -10.06 9.17
C LYS A 324 29.10 -8.97 10.15
N TRP A 325 29.81 -7.85 10.13
CA TRP A 325 29.49 -6.70 10.98
C TRP A 325 28.06 -6.17 10.67
N ALA A 326 27.75 -5.91 9.41
CA ALA A 326 26.44 -5.39 9.00
C ALA A 326 25.29 -6.33 9.39
N LEU A 327 25.42 -7.63 9.12
CA LEU A 327 24.39 -8.62 9.50
C LEU A 327 24.24 -8.74 11.03
N ASN A 328 25.32 -8.66 11.79
CA ASN A 328 25.26 -8.67 13.26
C ASN A 328 24.61 -7.38 13.79
N PHE A 329 24.94 -6.22 13.22
CA PHE A 329 24.27 -4.96 13.55
C PHE A 329 22.77 -5.06 13.31
N ILE A 330 22.35 -5.48 12.11
CA ILE A 330 20.92 -5.62 11.78
C ILE A 330 20.23 -6.57 12.77
N ARG A 331 20.84 -7.73 13.07
CA ARG A 331 20.25 -8.70 14.01
C ARG A 331 20.07 -8.14 15.41
N ARG A 332 21.07 -7.42 15.94
CA ARG A 332 21.07 -6.93 17.32
C ARG A 332 20.27 -5.64 17.46
N ASP A 333 20.56 -4.64 16.61
CA ASP A 333 20.11 -3.27 16.83
C ASP A 333 18.79 -2.96 16.08
N ILE A 334 18.48 -3.69 14.98
CA ILE A 334 17.24 -3.46 14.23
C ILE A 334 16.22 -4.56 14.57
N LEU A 335 16.54 -5.82 14.31
CA LEU A 335 15.57 -6.90 14.55
C LEU A 335 15.37 -7.14 16.06
N GLY A 336 16.42 -6.94 16.88
CA GLY A 336 16.33 -7.07 18.33
C GLY A 336 15.48 -5.98 18.99
N GLU A 337 15.44 -4.75 18.45
CA GLU A 337 14.68 -3.63 19.01
C GLU A 337 13.30 -3.45 18.37
N TYR A 338 13.22 -3.54 17.03
CA TYR A 338 11.99 -3.27 16.28
C TYR A 338 11.30 -4.53 15.76
N MET A 339 11.85 -5.72 16.04
CA MET A 339 11.41 -7.03 15.56
C MET A 339 11.53 -7.19 14.03
N ARG A 340 11.45 -6.12 13.25
CA ARG A 340 11.46 -6.11 11.77
C ARG A 340 12.19 -4.89 11.25
N THR A 341 12.59 -4.95 9.98
CA THR A 341 13.15 -3.78 9.27
C THR A 341 12.11 -2.71 8.96
N GLY A 342 10.82 -3.03 9.04
CA GLY A 342 9.70 -2.12 8.86
C GLY A 342 9.19 -1.97 7.42
N VAL A 343 9.99 -2.21 6.39
CA VAL A 343 9.59 -1.98 4.98
C VAL A 343 8.38 -2.83 4.58
N GLN A 344 8.49 -4.14 4.72
CA GLN A 344 7.39 -5.05 4.38
C GLN A 344 6.17 -4.84 5.29
N PHE A 345 6.41 -4.53 6.56
CA PHE A 345 5.34 -4.27 7.51
C PHE A 345 4.55 -3.01 7.13
N ALA A 346 5.22 -1.94 6.67
CA ALA A 346 4.56 -0.72 6.20
C ALA A 346 3.65 -0.99 4.99
N ILE A 347 4.09 -1.81 4.02
CA ILE A 347 3.27 -2.22 2.88
C ILE A 347 2.04 -3.00 3.35
N ASN A 348 2.20 -3.96 4.26
CA ASN A 348 1.10 -4.74 4.80
C ASN A 348 0.09 -3.86 5.57
N VAL A 349 0.56 -2.93 6.39
CA VAL A 349 -0.29 -1.98 7.12
C VAL A 349 -1.07 -1.10 6.14
N ALA A 350 -0.43 -0.59 5.09
CA ALA A 350 -1.10 0.21 4.07
C ALA A 350 -2.24 -0.57 3.39
N VAL A 351 -1.99 -1.80 2.98
CA VAL A 351 -2.96 -2.62 2.25
C VAL A 351 -4.07 -3.15 3.16
N PHE A 352 -3.70 -3.77 4.28
CA PHE A 352 -4.67 -4.51 5.10
C PHE A 352 -5.33 -3.67 6.20
N LYS A 353 -4.66 -2.61 6.69
CA LYS A 353 -5.22 -1.75 7.75
C LYS A 353 -5.79 -0.44 7.21
N LEU A 354 -5.02 0.32 6.43
CA LEU A 354 -5.51 1.61 5.91
C LEU A 354 -6.53 1.43 4.78
N LEU A 355 -6.21 0.63 3.76
CA LEU A 355 -7.15 0.36 2.66
C LEU A 355 -8.21 -0.68 3.03
N ARG A 356 -8.04 -1.41 4.16
CA ARG A 356 -8.97 -2.45 4.64
C ARG A 356 -9.26 -3.49 3.56
N MET A 357 -8.19 -4.01 2.93
CA MET A 357 -8.32 -5.02 1.89
C MET A 357 -8.41 -6.42 2.49
N ASN A 358 -9.32 -7.22 1.96
CA ASN A 358 -9.48 -8.65 2.24
C ASN A 358 -8.85 -9.47 1.12
N THR A 359 -8.27 -10.60 1.47
CA THR A 359 -7.71 -11.57 0.51
C THR A 359 -8.74 -12.62 0.15
N ILE A 360 -9.13 -12.72 -1.12
CA ILE A 360 -10.17 -13.65 -1.57
C ILE A 360 -9.57 -14.64 -2.57
N TYR A 361 -9.92 -15.91 -2.42
CA TYR A 361 -9.42 -17.02 -3.21
C TYR A 361 -10.54 -17.64 -4.07
N PRO A 362 -10.76 -17.17 -5.31
CA PRO A 362 -11.73 -17.77 -6.20
C PRO A 362 -11.18 -19.09 -6.78
N VAL A 363 -12.04 -20.11 -6.83
CA VAL A 363 -11.74 -21.40 -7.45
C VAL A 363 -12.86 -21.80 -8.41
N ALA A 364 -12.52 -22.48 -9.50
CA ALA A 364 -13.51 -22.99 -10.46
C ALA A 364 -14.03 -24.38 -10.06
N ASN A 365 -13.21 -25.18 -9.42
CA ASN A 365 -13.54 -26.52 -8.94
C ASN A 365 -13.43 -26.59 -7.41
N ALA A 366 -14.56 -26.68 -6.74
CA ALA A 366 -14.64 -26.68 -5.29
C ALA A 366 -13.92 -27.88 -4.65
N SER A 367 -14.05 -29.09 -5.21
CA SER A 367 -13.47 -30.31 -4.63
C SER A 367 -11.95 -30.40 -4.80
N LYS A 368 -11.41 -29.78 -5.87
CA LYS A 368 -9.97 -29.77 -6.17
C LYS A 368 -9.29 -28.45 -5.79
N LEU A 369 -10.03 -27.46 -5.31
CA LEU A 369 -9.55 -26.11 -5.01
C LEU A 369 -8.82 -25.46 -6.20
N SER A 370 -9.24 -25.77 -7.43
CA SER A 370 -8.45 -25.46 -8.63
C SER A 370 -9.19 -24.59 -9.64
N ASP A 371 -8.41 -24.00 -10.56
CA ASP A 371 -8.94 -23.46 -11.80
C ASP A 371 -9.36 -24.56 -12.80
N LYS A 372 -9.72 -24.15 -14.01
CA LYS A 372 -10.11 -25.09 -15.10
C LYS A 372 -8.91 -25.91 -15.62
N HIS A 373 -7.70 -25.48 -15.35
CA HIS A 373 -6.46 -26.12 -15.80
C HIS A 373 -5.84 -27.01 -14.73
N GLY A 374 -6.45 -27.09 -13.54
CA GLY A 374 -6.00 -27.94 -12.44
C GLY A 374 -4.97 -27.25 -11.51
N ASN A 375 -4.73 -25.95 -11.67
CA ASN A 375 -3.85 -25.21 -10.76
C ASN A 375 -4.59 -24.97 -9.44
N VAL A 376 -4.03 -25.45 -8.34
CA VAL A 376 -4.63 -25.37 -7.01
C VAL A 376 -4.41 -23.98 -6.41
N LEU A 377 -5.48 -23.34 -5.91
CA LEU A 377 -5.47 -21.97 -5.37
C LEU A 377 -4.65 -21.00 -6.24
N PRO A 378 -4.97 -20.92 -7.55
CA PRO A 378 -4.10 -20.23 -8.50
C PRO A 378 -4.07 -18.73 -8.25
N ASP A 379 -5.22 -18.14 -7.93
CA ASP A 379 -5.41 -16.71 -7.87
C ASP A 379 -5.79 -16.25 -6.47
N VAL A 380 -5.38 -15.04 -6.14
CA VAL A 380 -5.82 -14.29 -4.96
C VAL A 380 -6.17 -12.88 -5.39
N TYR A 381 -7.27 -12.34 -4.88
CA TYR A 381 -7.75 -11.00 -5.17
C TYR A 381 -7.77 -10.18 -3.88
N LEU A 382 -7.31 -8.93 -3.97
CA LEU A 382 -7.44 -7.95 -2.91
C LEU A 382 -8.77 -7.20 -3.12
N MET A 383 -9.75 -7.47 -2.28
CA MET A 383 -11.08 -6.86 -2.33
C MET A 383 -11.28 -5.94 -1.12
N LYS A 384 -11.80 -4.73 -1.36
CA LYS A 384 -12.09 -3.81 -0.24
C LYS A 384 -13.09 -4.44 0.72
N GLU A 385 -12.92 -4.22 2.02
CA GLU A 385 -13.90 -4.64 3.03
C GLU A 385 -15.30 -4.16 2.67
N GLY A 386 -16.29 -5.04 2.81
CA GLY A 386 -17.65 -4.78 2.37
C GLY A 386 -17.95 -5.08 0.89
N SER A 387 -16.95 -5.47 0.08
CA SER A 387 -17.19 -5.96 -1.28
C SER A 387 -18.02 -7.24 -1.28
N SER A 388 -18.83 -7.42 -2.34
CA SER A 388 -19.72 -8.56 -2.50
C SER A 388 -19.17 -9.62 -3.45
N ILE A 389 -19.83 -10.78 -3.53
CA ILE A 389 -19.57 -11.81 -4.55
C ILE A 389 -19.76 -11.21 -5.97
N GLU A 390 -20.75 -10.33 -6.14
CA GLU A 390 -20.97 -9.67 -7.43
C GLU A 390 -19.79 -8.78 -7.81
N ASP A 391 -19.20 -8.05 -6.85
CA ASP A 391 -18.04 -7.22 -7.09
C ASP A 391 -16.81 -8.07 -7.43
N LEU A 392 -16.60 -9.19 -6.75
CA LEU A 392 -15.56 -10.15 -7.11
C LEU A 392 -15.77 -10.73 -8.51
N ALA A 393 -17.02 -11.06 -8.87
CA ALA A 393 -17.31 -11.58 -10.19
C ALA A 393 -17.02 -10.56 -11.30
N LYS A 394 -17.28 -9.25 -11.05
CA LYS A 394 -16.93 -8.15 -11.96
C LYS A 394 -15.42 -8.02 -12.13
N GLU A 395 -14.68 -8.14 -11.03
CA GLU A 395 -13.21 -8.06 -11.02
C GLU A 395 -12.57 -9.22 -11.78
N ILE A 396 -13.11 -10.44 -11.66
CA ILE A 396 -12.61 -11.59 -12.40
C ILE A 396 -12.94 -11.48 -13.88
N HIS A 397 -14.20 -11.21 -14.23
CA HIS A 397 -14.64 -11.06 -15.60
C HIS A 397 -16.09 -10.54 -15.69
N SER A 398 -16.35 -9.54 -16.53
CA SER A 398 -17.68 -8.92 -16.68
C SER A 398 -18.79 -9.92 -17.07
N GLU A 399 -18.50 -10.92 -17.90
CA GLU A 399 -19.47 -11.95 -18.28
C GLU A 399 -19.81 -12.90 -17.12
N LEU A 400 -18.86 -13.10 -16.20
CA LEU A 400 -19.11 -13.90 -14.98
C LEU A 400 -20.14 -13.19 -14.09
N ALA A 401 -19.99 -11.88 -13.94
CA ALA A 401 -20.92 -11.05 -13.17
C ALA A 401 -22.33 -11.00 -13.80
N LYS A 402 -22.43 -10.85 -15.14
CA LYS A 402 -23.72 -10.85 -15.84
C LYS A 402 -24.51 -12.15 -15.69
N GLY A 403 -23.82 -13.27 -15.54
CA GLY A 403 -24.45 -14.58 -15.40
C GLY A 403 -24.50 -15.09 -13.95
N LEU A 404 -24.08 -14.29 -12.97
CA LEU A 404 -23.96 -14.70 -11.57
C LEU A 404 -25.29 -15.19 -10.99
N LEU A 405 -25.28 -16.41 -10.44
CA LEU A 405 -26.43 -16.99 -9.74
C LEU A 405 -26.18 -16.99 -8.22
N TYR A 406 -25.07 -17.53 -7.79
CA TYR A 406 -24.62 -17.62 -6.40
C TYR A 406 -23.13 -17.99 -6.37
N ALA A 407 -22.50 -17.96 -5.19
CA ALA A 407 -21.23 -18.61 -4.98
C ALA A 407 -21.36 -19.74 -3.95
N MET A 408 -20.40 -20.64 -3.95
CA MET A 408 -20.27 -21.68 -2.90
C MET A 408 -19.10 -21.31 -1.99
N ASP A 409 -19.33 -21.25 -0.68
CA ASP A 409 -18.25 -21.29 0.30
C ASP A 409 -17.59 -22.67 0.28
N ILE A 410 -16.27 -22.68 0.18
CA ILE A 410 -15.53 -23.94 0.05
C ILE A 410 -15.33 -24.63 1.41
N ARG A 411 -15.31 -23.87 2.51
CA ARG A 411 -15.13 -24.45 3.85
C ARG A 411 -16.39 -25.16 4.35
N ASP A 412 -17.52 -24.50 4.19
CA ASP A 412 -18.80 -24.94 4.76
C ASP A 412 -19.73 -25.58 3.72
N GLY A 413 -19.42 -25.47 2.44
CA GLY A 413 -20.27 -25.93 1.34
C GLY A 413 -21.59 -25.16 1.19
N LEU A 414 -21.70 -23.98 1.83
CA LEU A 414 -22.91 -23.17 1.82
C LEU A 414 -23.04 -22.37 0.54
N ARG A 415 -24.29 -22.15 0.11
CA ARG A 415 -24.57 -21.21 -0.97
C ARG A 415 -24.60 -19.79 -0.45
N LEU A 416 -23.80 -18.93 -1.08
CA LEU A 416 -23.69 -17.50 -0.80
C LEU A 416 -24.42 -16.70 -1.86
N PRO A 417 -25.35 -15.79 -1.50
CA PRO A 417 -26.05 -14.96 -2.46
C PRO A 417 -25.09 -13.92 -3.11
N PRO A 418 -25.44 -13.33 -4.27
CA PRO A 418 -24.60 -12.34 -4.96
C PRO A 418 -24.17 -11.14 -4.09
N ASN A 419 -25.02 -10.72 -3.17
CA ASN A 419 -24.79 -9.61 -2.25
C ASN A 419 -24.09 -10.01 -0.93
N TYR A 420 -23.66 -11.26 -0.78
CA TYR A 420 -22.85 -11.69 0.38
C TYR A 420 -21.59 -10.85 0.48
N ARG A 421 -21.32 -10.33 1.69
CA ARG A 421 -20.14 -9.52 1.98
C ARG A 421 -18.94 -10.42 2.24
N LEU A 422 -17.96 -10.32 1.37
CA LEU A 422 -16.71 -11.09 1.42
C LEU A 422 -15.93 -10.78 2.70
N LYS A 423 -15.40 -11.83 3.31
CA LYS A 423 -14.53 -11.75 4.48
C LYS A 423 -13.10 -12.10 4.09
N ASP A 424 -12.14 -11.64 4.90
CA ASP A 424 -10.75 -11.98 4.65
C ASP A 424 -10.53 -13.48 4.62
N ARG A 425 -9.77 -13.92 3.62
CA ARG A 425 -9.40 -15.31 3.33
C ARG A 425 -10.58 -16.21 2.90
N ASP A 426 -11.70 -15.63 2.44
CA ASP A 426 -12.79 -16.41 1.85
C ASP A 426 -12.30 -17.18 0.62
N ILE A 427 -12.72 -18.45 0.53
CA ILE A 427 -12.46 -19.30 -0.62
C ILE A 427 -13.79 -19.63 -1.27
N VAL A 428 -14.01 -19.11 -2.47
CA VAL A 428 -15.33 -19.12 -3.09
C VAL A 428 -15.30 -19.70 -4.50
N SER A 429 -16.31 -20.49 -4.83
CA SER A 429 -16.54 -20.96 -6.20
C SER A 429 -17.77 -20.27 -6.77
N ILE A 430 -17.57 -19.41 -7.78
CA ILE A 430 -18.65 -18.65 -8.41
C ILE A 430 -19.41 -19.51 -9.41
N VAL A 431 -20.74 -19.57 -9.25
CA VAL A 431 -21.64 -20.30 -10.14
C VAL A 431 -22.41 -19.28 -10.99
N SER A 432 -22.22 -19.35 -12.30
CA SER A 432 -22.92 -18.50 -13.27
C SER A 432 -23.69 -19.29 -14.32
N ALA A 433 -24.77 -18.72 -14.81
CA ALA A 433 -25.53 -19.27 -15.93
C ALA A 433 -24.66 -19.24 -17.20
N ARG A 434 -24.47 -20.37 -17.86
CA ARG A 434 -23.86 -20.41 -19.20
C ARG A 434 -24.83 -19.82 -20.21
N LYS A 435 -24.48 -18.70 -20.88
CA LYS A 435 -25.13 -18.35 -22.11
C LYS A 435 -24.91 -19.49 -23.12
N ARG A 436 -25.98 -20.18 -23.55
CA ARG A 436 -25.89 -21.02 -24.74
C ARG A 436 -25.49 -20.07 -25.89
N LYS A 437 -24.34 -20.32 -26.51
CA LYS A 437 -24.04 -19.74 -27.83
C LYS A 437 -25.14 -20.29 -28.78
N GLN A 438 -25.99 -19.39 -29.22
CA GLN A 438 -26.83 -19.64 -30.40
C GLN A 438 -25.96 -19.68 -31.65
#